data_9d9e51840e6ff225269813ec45d9f0d1
#
_entry.id   9d9e51840e6ff225269813ec45d9f0d1
#
_cell.length_a   1.000
_cell.length_b   1.000
_cell.length_c   1.000
_cell.angle_alpha   90.00
_cell.angle_beta   90.00
_cell.angle_gamma   90.00
#
_symmetry.space_group_name_H-M   'P 1'
#
loop_
_entity.id
_entity.type
_entity.pdbx_description
1 polymer ?
#
loop_
_entity_poly.entity_id
_entity_poly.type
_entity_poly.pdbx_seq_one_letter_code
_entity_poly.pdbx_strand_id
1 'polypeptide(L)'
;MVEFKLKDPLLDQLFEAVLLLENVDECYRFFEDICTVAELKAMAQRLEVAKMLQAEKTYGEIAERTGASTATISRVKRCLNYGADGYKLVLERLKSETAADRRQQLCSRDLSSSLGTRKKT
;
A
#
# COMPACT_ATOMS: atom_id res chain seq x y z
N MET A 1 21.58 11.50 -7.07
CA MET A 1 20.41 10.97 -7.72
C MET A 1 20.50 9.48 -7.93
N VAL A 2 19.45 8.79 -7.62
CA VAL A 2 19.43 7.33 -7.74
C VAL A 2 19.04 6.91 -9.13
N GLU A 3 19.77 5.95 -9.64
CA GLU A 3 19.48 5.43 -10.97
C GLU A 3 18.76 4.09 -10.81
N PHE A 4 17.62 3.94 -11.43
CA PHE A 4 16.82 2.73 -11.31
C PHE A 4 16.98 1.82 -12.50
N LYS A 5 17.03 0.52 -12.23
CA LYS A 5 17.19 -0.48 -13.28
C LYS A 5 16.08 -0.45 -14.30
N LEU A 6 14.87 -0.14 -13.84
CA LEU A 6 13.71 -0.15 -14.74
C LEU A 6 13.32 1.22 -15.26
N LYS A 7 14.23 2.19 -15.19
CA LYS A 7 13.93 3.52 -15.66
C LYS A 7 13.54 3.48 -17.14
N ASP A 8 12.39 4.03 -17.42
CA ASP A 8 11.78 3.91 -18.73
C ASP A 8 10.73 5.00 -18.91
N PRO A 9 10.68 5.67 -20.07
CA PRO A 9 9.70 6.75 -20.25
C PRO A 9 8.26 6.33 -20.05
N LEU A 10 7.91 5.11 -20.43
CA LEU A 10 6.54 4.64 -20.22
C LEU A 10 6.24 4.41 -18.75
N LEU A 11 7.21 3.93 -18.00
CA LEU A 11 7.05 3.79 -16.57
C LEU A 11 6.99 5.14 -15.89
N ASP A 12 7.78 6.09 -16.34
CA ASP A 12 7.73 7.44 -15.80
C ASP A 12 6.32 8.00 -15.98
N GLN A 13 5.75 7.81 -17.15
CA GLN A 13 4.40 8.31 -17.43
C GLN A 13 3.38 7.65 -16.53
N LEU A 14 3.50 6.34 -16.33
CA LEU A 14 2.59 5.62 -15.44
C LEU A 14 2.68 6.17 -14.02
N PHE A 15 3.90 6.35 -13.53
CA PHE A 15 4.06 6.83 -12.16
C PHE A 15 3.60 8.27 -12.01
N GLU A 16 3.80 9.09 -13.04
CA GLU A 16 3.26 10.44 -13.01
C GLU A 16 1.74 10.42 -12.95
N ALA A 17 1.12 9.50 -13.69
CA ALA A 17 -0.32 9.35 -13.66
C ALA A 17 -0.80 8.93 -12.27
N VAL A 18 -0.10 7.99 -11.65
CA VAL A 18 -0.44 7.54 -10.32
C VAL A 18 -0.38 8.68 -9.32
N LEU A 19 0.61 9.55 -9.48
CA LEU A 19 0.76 10.68 -8.56
C LEU A 19 -0.34 11.72 -8.68
N LEU A 20 -1.13 11.66 -9.73
CA LEU A 20 -2.25 12.57 -9.90
C LEU A 20 -3.52 12.08 -9.21
N LEU A 21 -3.54 10.84 -8.77
CA LEU A 21 -4.69 10.30 -8.07
C LEU A 21 -4.79 10.95 -6.70
N GLU A 22 -6.00 11.31 -6.30
CA GLU A 22 -6.20 12.10 -5.10
C GLU A 22 -6.77 11.35 -3.91
N ASN A 23 -7.35 10.19 -4.13
CA ASN A 23 -7.93 9.43 -3.04
C ASN A 23 -8.02 7.96 -3.39
N VAL A 24 -8.42 7.15 -2.41
CA VAL A 24 -8.47 5.70 -2.58
C VAL A 24 -9.47 5.30 -3.65
N ASP A 25 -10.58 6.01 -3.72
CA ASP A 25 -11.62 5.72 -4.71
C ASP A 25 -11.07 5.85 -6.13
N GLU A 26 -10.32 6.90 -6.38
CA GLU A 26 -9.71 7.10 -7.68
C GLU A 26 -8.66 6.04 -7.97
N CYS A 27 -7.94 5.58 -6.95
CA CYS A 27 -7.00 4.49 -7.14
C CYS A 27 -7.71 3.21 -7.56
N TYR A 28 -8.83 2.90 -6.93
CA TYR A 28 -9.61 1.73 -7.34
C TYR A 28 -10.02 1.85 -8.80
N ARG A 29 -10.52 3.01 -9.18
CA ARG A 29 -10.98 3.21 -10.56
C ARG A 29 -9.86 3.04 -11.57
N PHE A 30 -8.72 3.65 -11.31
CA PHE A 30 -7.61 3.58 -12.23
C PHE A 30 -6.99 2.19 -12.28
N PHE A 31 -6.74 1.60 -11.12
CA PHE A 31 -6.07 0.32 -11.09
C PHE A 31 -6.94 -0.85 -11.51
N GLU A 32 -8.25 -0.74 -11.33
CA GLU A 32 -9.14 -1.78 -11.85
C GLU A 32 -9.14 -1.78 -13.37
N ASP A 33 -8.91 -0.63 -13.97
CA ASP A 33 -8.85 -0.56 -15.43
C ASP A 33 -7.51 -1.01 -15.99
N ILE A 34 -6.43 -0.66 -15.31
CA ILE A 34 -5.10 -0.91 -15.86
C ILE A 34 -4.47 -2.23 -15.45
N CYS A 35 -4.94 -2.83 -14.38
CA CYS A 35 -4.40 -4.09 -13.87
C CYS A 35 -5.46 -5.17 -13.84
N THR A 36 -5.01 -6.43 -13.86
CA THR A 36 -5.94 -7.52 -13.62
C THR A 36 -6.18 -7.64 -12.12
N VAL A 37 -7.26 -8.32 -11.76
CA VAL A 37 -7.56 -8.56 -10.35
C VAL A 37 -6.43 -9.33 -9.68
N ALA A 38 -5.89 -10.32 -10.38
CA ALA A 38 -4.80 -11.12 -9.81
C ALA A 38 -3.56 -10.27 -9.55
N GLU A 39 -3.26 -9.34 -10.47
CA GLU A 39 -2.11 -8.45 -10.29
C GLU A 39 -2.29 -7.57 -9.08
N LEU A 40 -3.48 -7.02 -8.92
CA LEU A 40 -3.76 -6.14 -7.78
C LEU A 40 -3.71 -6.91 -6.47
N LYS A 41 -4.30 -8.09 -6.44
CA LYS A 41 -4.28 -8.88 -5.23
C LYS A 41 -2.86 -9.29 -4.85
N ALA A 42 -2.05 -9.61 -5.84
CA ALA A 42 -0.66 -9.98 -5.58
C ALA A 42 0.12 -8.81 -4.99
N MET A 43 -0.10 -7.61 -5.52
CA MET A 43 0.58 -6.43 -5.00
C MET A 43 0.13 -6.11 -3.58
N ALA A 44 -1.17 -6.22 -3.33
CA ALA A 44 -1.71 -5.98 -1.99
C ALA A 44 -1.18 -6.99 -0.99
N GLN A 45 -1.07 -8.25 -1.41
CA GLN A 45 -0.53 -9.30 -0.57
C GLN A 45 0.92 -9.00 -0.19
N ARG A 46 1.72 -8.61 -1.18
CA ARG A 46 3.13 -8.32 -0.93
C ARG A 46 3.31 -7.14 0.03
N LEU A 47 2.45 -6.14 -0.08
CA LEU A 47 2.53 -5.01 0.82
C LEU A 47 2.22 -5.44 2.26
N GLU A 48 1.20 -6.27 2.43
CA GLU A 48 0.87 -6.77 3.77
C GLU A 48 1.99 -7.65 4.32
N VAL A 49 2.59 -8.48 3.47
CA VAL A 49 3.72 -9.30 3.88
C VAL A 49 4.86 -8.42 4.38
N ALA A 50 5.17 -7.35 3.65
CA ALA A 50 6.24 -6.45 4.04
C ALA A 50 5.94 -5.79 5.38
N LYS A 51 4.69 -5.41 5.58
CA LYS A 51 4.26 -4.78 6.81
C LYS A 51 4.43 -5.73 8.00
N MET A 52 4.06 -6.99 7.81
CA MET A 52 4.18 -7.98 8.87
C MET A 52 5.63 -8.35 9.15
N LEU A 53 6.46 -8.36 8.10
CA LEU A 53 7.88 -8.62 8.30
C LEU A 53 8.53 -7.51 9.11
N GLN A 54 8.13 -6.27 8.87
CA GLN A 54 8.64 -5.15 9.66
C GLN A 54 8.19 -5.23 11.11
N ALA A 55 7.03 -5.84 11.34
CA ALA A 55 6.52 -6.05 12.69
C ALA A 55 7.10 -7.32 13.31
N GLU A 56 8.07 -7.92 12.63
CA GLU A 56 8.79 -9.10 13.13
C GLU A 56 7.90 -10.31 13.37
N LYS A 57 6.88 -10.46 12.54
CA LYS A 57 6.05 -11.65 12.60
C LYS A 57 6.78 -12.84 11.98
N THR A 58 6.42 -14.03 12.40
CA THR A 58 7.06 -15.23 11.87
C THR A 58 6.49 -15.54 10.48
N TYR A 59 7.22 -16.33 9.72
CA TYR A 59 6.76 -16.75 8.40
C TYR A 59 5.43 -17.49 8.49
N GLY A 60 5.26 -18.30 9.55
CA GLY A 60 4.01 -19.02 9.73
C GLY A 60 2.82 -18.09 9.93
N GLU A 61 3.02 -17.08 10.76
CA GLU A 61 1.96 -16.10 10.99
C GLU A 61 1.63 -15.34 9.73
N ILE A 62 2.65 -14.97 8.97
CA ILE A 62 2.45 -14.22 7.74
C ILE A 62 1.71 -15.07 6.71
N ALA A 63 2.13 -16.33 6.55
CA ALA A 63 1.49 -17.21 5.58
C ALA A 63 0.03 -17.44 5.95
N GLU A 64 -0.24 -17.60 7.22
CA GLU A 64 -1.60 -17.83 7.67
C GLU A 64 -2.49 -16.63 7.42
N ARG A 65 -1.99 -15.45 7.70
CA ARG A 65 -2.79 -14.25 7.53
C ARG A 65 -2.94 -13.80 6.09
N THR A 66 -1.89 -13.93 5.29
CA THR A 66 -1.90 -13.39 3.92
C THR A 66 -2.11 -14.42 2.84
N GLY A 67 -1.91 -15.69 3.17
CA GLY A 67 -1.96 -16.72 2.15
C GLY A 67 -0.72 -16.77 1.28
N ALA A 68 0.29 -15.98 1.59
CA ALA A 68 1.50 -15.94 0.78
C ALA A 68 2.34 -17.19 0.98
N SER A 69 2.98 -17.64 -0.10
CA SER A 69 3.88 -18.78 -0.02
C SER A 69 5.18 -18.35 0.63
N THR A 70 5.94 -19.33 1.12
CA THR A 70 7.24 -19.06 1.70
C THR A 70 8.15 -18.34 0.71
N ALA A 71 8.04 -18.73 -0.56
CA ALA A 71 8.84 -18.09 -1.60
C ALA A 71 8.50 -16.61 -1.75
N THR A 72 7.22 -16.28 -1.68
CA THR A 72 6.79 -14.90 -1.77
C THR A 72 7.30 -14.11 -0.56
N ILE A 73 7.15 -14.68 0.64
CA ILE A 73 7.61 -14.02 1.86
C ILE A 73 9.12 -13.77 1.80
N SER A 74 9.86 -14.77 1.34
CA SER A 74 11.32 -14.63 1.24
C SER A 74 11.71 -13.55 0.24
N ARG A 75 10.97 -13.48 -0.87
CA ARG A 75 11.25 -12.47 -1.88
C ARG A 75 10.99 -11.06 -1.35
N VAL A 76 9.89 -10.89 -0.63
CA VAL A 76 9.58 -9.59 -0.06
C VAL A 76 10.64 -9.21 0.98
N LYS A 77 11.06 -10.17 1.81
CA LYS A 77 12.08 -9.91 2.80
C LYS A 77 13.38 -9.48 2.14
N ARG A 78 13.72 -10.10 1.03
CA ARG A 78 14.92 -9.74 0.29
C ARG A 78 14.82 -8.31 -0.22
N CYS A 79 13.65 -7.92 -0.74
CA CYS A 79 13.45 -6.55 -1.21
C CYS A 79 13.52 -5.55 -0.05
N LEU A 80 13.03 -5.93 1.12
CA LEU A 80 13.12 -5.05 2.27
C LEU A 80 14.58 -4.79 2.65
N ASN A 81 15.41 -5.81 2.55
CA ASN A 81 16.79 -5.69 2.96
C ASN A 81 17.73 -5.16 1.88
N TYR A 82 17.47 -5.52 0.64
CA TYR A 82 18.39 -5.21 -0.46
C TYR A 82 17.73 -4.59 -1.68
N GLY A 83 16.49 -4.17 -1.56
CA GLY A 83 15.77 -3.59 -2.68
C GLY A 83 15.98 -2.09 -2.81
N ALA A 84 15.01 -1.44 -3.42
CA ALA A 84 15.07 0.00 -3.67
C ALA A 84 14.51 0.84 -2.53
N ASP A 85 14.27 0.23 -1.39
CA ASP A 85 13.72 0.88 -0.19
C ASP A 85 12.28 1.40 -0.37
N GLY A 86 11.60 0.93 -1.39
CA GLY A 86 10.22 1.34 -1.66
C GLY A 86 9.26 0.91 -0.57
N TYR A 87 9.39 -0.33 -0.11
CA TYR A 87 8.52 -0.79 0.97
C TYR A 87 8.72 0.04 2.23
N LYS A 88 9.96 0.31 2.58
CA LYS A 88 10.26 1.06 3.79
C LYS A 88 9.67 2.46 3.71
N LEU A 89 9.85 3.10 2.57
CA LEU A 89 9.35 4.44 2.35
C LEU A 89 7.83 4.51 2.49
N VAL A 90 7.14 3.61 1.80
CA VAL A 90 5.69 3.62 1.79
C VAL A 90 5.13 3.24 3.15
N LEU A 91 5.69 2.20 3.77
CA LEU A 91 5.18 1.75 5.06
C LEU A 91 5.38 2.79 6.15
N GLU A 92 6.48 3.52 6.08
CA GLU A 92 6.73 4.58 7.04
C GLU A 92 5.71 5.69 6.87
N ARG A 93 5.42 6.06 5.64
CA ARG A 93 4.43 7.10 5.36
C ARG A 93 3.03 6.66 5.74
N LEU A 94 2.72 5.39 5.51
CA LEU A 94 1.41 4.86 5.89
C LEU A 94 1.19 4.94 7.40
N LYS A 95 2.21 4.70 8.17
CA LYS A 95 2.09 4.82 9.61
C LYS A 95 1.80 6.25 10.03
N SER A 96 2.51 7.20 9.46
CA SER A 96 2.30 8.60 9.76
C SER A 96 0.92 9.07 9.36
N GLU A 97 0.51 8.69 8.16
CA GLU A 97 -0.79 9.07 7.64
C GLU A 97 -1.91 8.49 8.48
N THR A 98 -1.77 7.23 8.85
CA THR A 98 -2.79 6.58 9.64
C THR A 98 -2.97 7.27 10.99
N ALA A 99 -1.87 7.69 11.59
CA ALA A 99 -1.95 8.40 12.85
C ALA A 99 -2.63 9.74 12.70
N ALA A 100 -2.28 10.47 11.62
CA ALA A 100 -2.89 11.76 11.35
C ALA A 100 -4.37 11.61 11.03
N ASP A 101 -4.70 10.57 10.25
CA ASP A 101 -6.08 10.30 9.89
C ASP A 101 -6.92 9.99 11.11
N ARG A 102 -6.38 9.23 12.02
CA ARG A 102 -7.12 8.89 13.22
C ARG A 102 -7.49 10.12 14.01
N ARG A 103 -6.55 11.05 14.13
CA ARG A 103 -6.82 12.29 14.84
C ARG A 103 -7.90 13.08 14.14
N GLN A 104 -7.79 13.17 12.82
CA GLN A 104 -8.77 13.89 12.05
C GLN A 104 -10.13 13.25 12.10
N GLN A 105 -10.15 11.92 12.09
CA GLN A 105 -11.40 11.21 12.17
C GLN A 105 -12.09 11.39 13.51
N LEU A 106 -11.31 11.47 14.57
CA LEU A 106 -11.88 11.72 15.89
C LEU A 106 -12.53 13.08 15.96
N CYS A 107 -11.88 14.09 15.39
CA CYS A 107 -12.44 15.43 15.34
C CYS A 107 -13.68 15.46 14.45
N SER A 108 -13.62 14.81 13.32
CA SER A 108 -14.75 14.78 12.39
C SER A 108 -15.95 14.07 12.97
N ARG A 109 -15.70 13.05 13.77
CA ARG A 109 -16.78 12.30 14.34
C ARG A 109 -17.63 13.14 15.25
N ASP A 110 -17.00 13.99 16.02
CA ASP A 110 -17.73 14.86 16.91
C ASP A 110 -18.63 15.81 16.13
N LEU A 111 -18.18 16.25 14.99
CA LEU A 111 -18.97 17.14 14.16
C LEU A 111 -20.04 16.42 13.38
N SER A 112 -19.70 15.30 12.77
CA SER A 112 -20.64 14.65 11.91
C SER A 112 -21.72 13.88 12.64
N SER A 113 -21.53 13.63 13.94
CA SER A 113 -22.57 12.93 14.67
C SER A 113 -23.81 13.80 14.80
N SER A 114 -23.64 15.09 14.73
CA SER A 114 -24.79 15.99 14.82
C SER A 114 -25.40 16.26 13.45
N LEU A 115 -24.72 15.95 12.39
CA LEU A 115 -25.23 16.18 11.05
C LEU A 115 -25.88 14.98 10.41
N GLY A 116 -25.74 13.83 10.99
CA GLY A 116 -26.30 12.64 10.39
C GLY A 116 -25.58 12.32 9.10
N THR A 117 -24.56 11.60 9.12
CA THR A 117 -23.81 11.32 7.96
C THR A 117 -24.45 10.47 6.97
N ARG A 118 -24.09 10.62 5.72
CA ARG A 118 -24.53 9.87 4.67
C ARG A 118 -23.53 8.86 4.30
N LYS A 119 -23.95 7.73 3.89
CA LYS A 119 -23.13 6.72 3.47
C LYS A 119 -22.63 6.90 2.12
N LYS A 120 -21.42 6.67 1.89
CA LYS A 120 -20.86 6.83 0.63
C LYS A 120 -20.52 5.54 0.09
N THR A 121 -20.76 5.21 -1.04
CA THR A 121 -20.44 3.90 -1.60
C THR A 121 -19.12 3.87 -2.29
#